data_b2fbe1e71830e98eb22cac283a65604e
#
_entry.id   b2fbe1e71830e98eb22cac283a65604e
#
_cell.length_a   1.000
_cell.length_b   1.000
_cell.length_c   1.000
_cell.angle_alpha   90.00
_cell.angle_beta   90.00
_cell.angle_gamma   90.00
#
_symmetry.space_group_name_H-M   'P 1'
#
loop_
_entity.id
_entity.type
_entity.pdbx_description
1 polymer ?
#
loop_
_entity_poly.entity_id
_entity_poly.type
_entity_poly.pdbx_seq_one_letter_code
_entity_poly.pdbx_strand_id
1 'polypeptide(L)'
;MFIRKLPFWTMAIFLTLLMGCATKQPKIPVDEFSVEPGASVAFKGQSFKLLGTPIAVGETLPSVELRDADTMAKVDLSTMRGSVLFLSIVPSLETSVCDAQTHYLGEEGDELSPKIKRITISRDTPFAQKRFAKEAKLTDLQYLSDHGDASFGKATGLLIDDLMLLSRSVILVDKEGKVRYIQVVPDITHLPDMERAFQKAEELQGSHC
;
A
#
# COMPACT_ATOMS: atom_id res chain seq x y z
N MET A 1 8.38 11.80 84.46
CA MET A 1 7.58 11.26 83.35
C MET A 1 7.88 12.11 82.12
N PHE A 2 8.90 11.68 81.35
CA PHE A 2 9.47 12.42 80.22
C PHE A 2 8.82 11.94 78.90
N ILE A 3 8.08 12.81 78.22
CA ILE A 3 7.55 12.52 76.89
C ILE A 3 8.58 13.05 75.87
N ARG A 4 9.25 12.14 75.18
CA ARG A 4 10.18 12.42 74.07
C ARG A 4 9.37 12.71 72.83
N LYS A 5 9.47 13.92 72.28
CA LYS A 5 8.97 14.29 70.96
C LYS A 5 9.88 13.73 69.88
N LEU A 6 9.35 12.93 68.96
CA LEU A 6 10.03 12.52 67.71
C LEU A 6 9.98 13.68 66.71
N PRO A 7 11.06 13.89 65.95
CA PRO A 7 11.03 14.85 64.83
C PRO A 7 10.39 14.25 63.58
N PHE A 8 9.52 15.03 62.97
CA PHE A 8 8.94 14.79 61.65
C PHE A 8 10.04 14.90 60.58
N TRP A 9 10.41 13.79 59.96
CA TRP A 9 11.24 13.77 58.75
C TRP A 9 10.32 13.96 57.55
N THR A 10 10.39 15.13 56.95
CA THR A 10 9.77 15.43 55.65
C THR A 10 10.48 14.66 54.55
N MET A 11 9.81 13.63 54.03
CA MET A 11 10.25 12.86 52.88
C MET A 11 9.93 13.69 51.63
N ALA A 12 10.93 14.38 51.09
CA ALA A 12 10.85 15.09 49.81
C ALA A 12 10.83 14.04 48.69
N ILE A 13 9.66 13.82 48.08
CA ILE A 13 9.49 12.99 46.89
C ILE A 13 10.06 13.79 45.72
N PHE A 14 11.24 13.37 45.22
CA PHE A 14 11.83 13.86 43.99
C PHE A 14 11.08 13.24 42.82
N LEU A 15 10.09 13.95 42.28
CA LEU A 15 9.36 13.57 41.07
C LEU A 15 10.26 13.88 39.86
N THR A 16 11.08 12.91 39.42
CA THR A 16 11.85 13.01 38.19
C THR A 16 10.89 12.95 37.00
N LEU A 17 10.61 14.10 36.40
CA LEU A 17 9.98 14.19 35.09
C LEU A 17 10.92 13.54 34.05
N LEU A 18 10.60 12.31 33.67
CA LEU A 18 11.14 11.70 32.45
C LEU A 18 10.50 12.43 31.24
N MET A 19 11.17 13.48 30.76
CA MET A 19 10.92 14.04 29.45
C MET A 19 11.34 12.99 28.41
N GLY A 20 10.41 12.10 28.03
CA GLY A 20 10.58 11.23 26.89
C GLY A 20 10.67 12.11 25.64
N CYS A 21 11.86 12.24 25.05
CA CYS A 21 12.01 12.71 23.69
C CYS A 21 11.29 11.71 22.76
N ALA A 22 10.04 11.99 22.45
CA ALA A 22 9.38 11.35 21.32
C ALA A 22 10.13 11.79 20.06
N THR A 23 11.04 10.97 19.58
CA THR A 23 11.67 11.13 18.27
C THR A 23 10.56 11.00 17.24
N LYS A 24 10.11 12.14 16.71
CA LYS A 24 9.13 12.19 15.62
C LYS A 24 9.75 11.45 14.45
N GLN A 25 9.23 10.28 14.12
CA GLN A 25 9.70 9.54 12.93
C GLN A 25 9.59 10.47 11.71
N PRO A 26 10.59 10.49 10.81
CA PRO A 26 10.52 11.31 9.61
C PRO A 26 9.25 10.93 8.84
N LYS A 27 8.43 11.93 8.52
CA LYS A 27 7.20 11.74 7.74
C LYS A 27 7.62 11.27 6.35
N ILE A 28 7.08 10.12 5.90
CA ILE A 28 7.32 9.61 4.55
C ILE A 28 6.74 10.62 3.55
N PRO A 29 7.52 11.08 2.55
CA PRO A 29 7.01 12.00 1.54
C PRO A 29 5.87 11.37 0.74
N VAL A 30 4.94 12.21 0.28
CA VAL A 30 3.86 11.83 -0.65
C VAL A 30 4.16 12.50 -1.99
N ASP A 31 4.12 11.72 -3.06
CA ASP A 31 4.21 12.25 -4.42
C ASP A 31 2.80 12.51 -4.97
N GLU A 32 2.56 13.75 -5.38
CA GLU A 32 1.34 14.15 -6.10
C GLU A 32 1.46 13.92 -7.61
N PHE A 33 2.67 13.70 -8.09
CA PHE A 33 2.99 13.46 -9.49
C PHE A 33 3.00 11.97 -9.83
N SER A 34 2.92 11.68 -11.11
CA SER A 34 2.99 10.34 -11.67
C SER A 34 3.95 10.31 -12.85
N VAL A 35 4.70 9.23 -12.98
CA VAL A 35 5.34 8.87 -14.26
C VAL A 35 4.43 7.89 -15.00
N GLU A 36 4.64 7.75 -16.30
CA GLU A 36 3.89 6.78 -17.10
C GLU A 36 4.39 5.35 -16.85
N PRO A 37 3.51 4.33 -16.87
CA PRO A 37 3.94 2.95 -16.95
C PRO A 37 4.93 2.74 -18.09
N GLY A 38 5.98 1.94 -17.90
CA GLY A 38 7.05 1.75 -18.90
C GLY A 38 8.13 2.85 -18.91
N ALA A 39 7.97 3.91 -18.16
CA ALA A 39 8.99 4.96 -17.99
C ALA A 39 10.11 4.51 -17.03
N SER A 40 10.64 5.40 -16.22
CA SER A 40 11.66 5.09 -15.19
C SER A 40 11.22 5.63 -13.84
N VAL A 41 11.62 4.93 -12.78
CA VAL A 41 11.41 5.34 -11.38
C VAL A 41 12.73 5.44 -10.65
N ALA A 42 12.76 6.24 -9.59
CA ALA A 42 13.94 6.38 -8.73
C ALA A 42 13.87 5.46 -7.53
N PHE A 43 15.02 4.95 -7.10
CA PHE A 43 15.23 4.29 -5.83
C PHE A 43 16.61 4.62 -5.28
N LYS A 44 16.66 5.27 -4.12
CA LYS A 44 17.93 5.71 -3.48
C LYS A 44 18.84 6.50 -4.42
N GLY A 45 18.26 7.40 -5.21
CA GLY A 45 19.00 8.26 -6.16
C GLY A 45 19.44 7.57 -7.46
N GLN A 46 19.13 6.30 -7.66
CA GLN A 46 19.35 5.58 -8.92
C GLN A 46 18.04 5.51 -9.73
N SER A 47 18.14 5.56 -11.05
CA SER A 47 17.01 5.43 -11.97
C SER A 47 16.92 4.00 -12.50
N PHE A 48 15.72 3.43 -12.47
CA PHE A 48 15.41 2.09 -12.95
C PHE A 48 14.30 2.16 -13.99
N LYS A 49 14.48 1.50 -15.12
CA LYS A 49 13.48 1.41 -16.17
C LYS A 49 12.35 0.46 -15.74
N LEU A 50 11.13 0.78 -16.15
CA LEU A 50 9.99 -0.12 -16.02
C LEU A 50 9.85 -0.97 -17.29
N LEU A 51 9.76 -2.28 -17.08
CA LEU A 51 9.61 -3.29 -18.13
C LEU A 51 8.15 -3.67 -18.33
N GLY A 52 7.85 -4.11 -19.54
CA GLY A 52 6.56 -4.67 -19.91
C GLY A 52 5.78 -3.78 -20.87
N THR A 53 4.50 -4.09 -21.05
CA THR A 53 3.57 -3.33 -21.90
C THR A 53 2.88 -2.26 -21.05
N PRO A 54 3.13 -0.96 -21.28
CA PRO A 54 2.48 0.09 -20.51
C PRO A 54 0.96 0.04 -20.65
N ILE A 55 0.27 0.08 -19.52
CA ILE A 55 -1.20 0.21 -19.48
C ILE A 55 -1.58 1.69 -19.36
N ALA A 56 -2.69 2.10 -19.98
CA ALA A 56 -3.18 3.47 -19.97
C ALA A 56 -4.61 3.59 -19.44
N VAL A 57 -4.96 4.80 -18.98
CA VAL A 57 -6.36 5.13 -18.61
C VAL A 57 -7.27 4.97 -19.83
N GLY A 58 -8.40 4.30 -19.63
CA GLY A 58 -9.38 3.96 -20.67
C GLY A 58 -9.21 2.55 -21.24
N GLU A 59 -8.06 1.91 -21.06
CA GLU A 59 -7.83 0.54 -21.48
C GLU A 59 -8.50 -0.45 -20.52
N THR A 60 -8.71 -1.66 -21.01
CA THR A 60 -9.19 -2.78 -20.18
C THR A 60 -8.00 -3.37 -19.42
N LEU A 61 -8.20 -3.64 -18.13
CA LEU A 61 -7.17 -4.31 -17.32
C LEU A 61 -6.78 -5.64 -17.98
N PRO A 62 -5.48 -5.90 -18.22
CA PRO A 62 -5.04 -7.11 -18.90
C PRO A 62 -5.37 -8.37 -18.09
N SER A 63 -5.68 -9.47 -18.80
CA SER A 63 -5.89 -10.78 -18.18
C SER A 63 -4.54 -11.38 -17.79
N VAL A 64 -4.33 -11.53 -16.50
CA VAL A 64 -3.15 -12.17 -15.91
C VAL A 64 -3.54 -12.94 -14.65
N GLU A 65 -2.89 -14.06 -14.41
CA GLU A 65 -3.11 -14.88 -13.22
C GLU A 65 -2.17 -14.44 -12.09
N LEU A 66 -2.76 -13.97 -10.99
CA LEU A 66 -2.09 -13.74 -9.71
C LEU A 66 -2.40 -14.88 -8.73
N ARG A 67 -1.65 -14.95 -7.64
CA ARG A 67 -1.89 -15.93 -6.60
C ARG A 67 -2.47 -15.25 -5.36
N ASP A 68 -3.65 -15.64 -4.94
CA ASP A 68 -4.28 -15.17 -3.70
C ASP A 68 -3.51 -15.71 -2.49
N ALA A 69 -3.16 -14.81 -1.55
CA ALA A 69 -2.30 -15.13 -0.42
C ALA A 69 -2.99 -16.00 0.64
N ASP A 70 -4.30 -15.90 0.77
CA ASP A 70 -5.06 -16.66 1.78
C ASP A 70 -5.44 -18.05 1.27
N THR A 71 -6.03 -18.12 0.10
CA THR A 71 -6.61 -19.34 -0.48
C THR A 71 -5.65 -20.13 -1.38
N MET A 72 -4.56 -19.51 -1.81
CA MET A 72 -3.63 -20.03 -2.83
C MET A 72 -4.28 -20.22 -4.21
N ALA A 73 -5.49 -19.75 -4.41
CA ALA A 73 -6.18 -19.82 -5.68
C ALA A 73 -5.56 -18.87 -6.72
N LYS A 74 -5.74 -19.20 -7.98
CA LYS A 74 -5.44 -18.29 -9.09
C LYS A 74 -6.56 -17.27 -9.21
N VAL A 75 -6.20 -16.01 -9.35
CA VAL A 75 -7.11 -14.88 -9.49
C VAL A 75 -6.74 -14.07 -10.72
N ASP A 76 -7.69 -13.84 -11.60
CA ASP A 76 -7.58 -12.92 -12.73
C ASP A 76 -8.47 -11.70 -12.47
N LEU A 77 -7.83 -10.56 -12.23
CA LEU A 77 -8.52 -9.29 -11.94
C LEU A 77 -9.38 -8.80 -13.09
N SER A 78 -9.03 -9.15 -14.34
CA SER A 78 -9.80 -8.76 -15.53
C SER A 78 -11.21 -9.37 -15.55
N THR A 79 -11.44 -10.43 -14.78
CA THR A 79 -12.74 -11.09 -14.65
C THR A 79 -13.64 -10.50 -13.56
N MET A 80 -13.09 -9.65 -12.68
CA MET A 80 -13.81 -9.02 -11.58
C MET A 80 -14.65 -7.83 -12.08
N ARG A 81 -15.85 -8.11 -12.58
CA ARG A 81 -16.81 -7.11 -13.06
C ARG A 81 -17.83 -6.75 -11.98
N GLY A 82 -18.48 -5.59 -12.15
CA GLY A 82 -19.56 -5.11 -11.26
C GLY A 82 -19.09 -4.47 -9.96
N SER A 83 -17.78 -4.40 -9.71
CA SER A 83 -17.18 -3.73 -8.57
C SER A 83 -16.06 -2.80 -9.03
N VAL A 84 -15.89 -1.68 -8.36
CA VAL A 84 -14.69 -0.86 -8.48
C VAL A 84 -13.54 -1.58 -7.78
N LEU A 85 -12.38 -1.67 -8.44
CA LEU A 85 -11.18 -2.26 -7.85
C LEU A 85 -10.21 -1.12 -7.49
N PHE A 86 -9.78 -1.10 -6.24
CA PHE A 86 -8.67 -0.27 -5.77
C PHE A 86 -7.43 -1.17 -5.67
N LEU A 87 -6.52 -1.03 -6.63
CA LEU A 87 -5.28 -1.80 -6.68
C LEU A 87 -4.15 -0.96 -6.10
N SER A 88 -3.64 -1.35 -4.93
CA SER A 88 -2.44 -0.80 -4.30
C SER A 88 -1.27 -1.70 -4.65
N ILE A 89 -0.36 -1.21 -5.48
CA ILE A 89 0.81 -1.96 -5.94
C ILE A 89 2.03 -1.50 -5.13
N VAL A 90 2.72 -2.45 -4.51
CA VAL A 90 3.89 -2.17 -3.67
C VAL A 90 5.08 -3.03 -4.08
N PRO A 91 6.33 -2.52 -3.98
CA PRO A 91 7.53 -3.30 -4.23
C PRO A 91 7.65 -4.56 -3.38
N SER A 92 7.56 -4.41 -2.06
CA SER A 92 7.59 -5.52 -1.09
C SER A 92 7.03 -5.09 0.26
N LEU A 93 6.11 -5.87 0.82
CA LEU A 93 5.48 -5.63 2.12
C LEU A 93 6.46 -5.62 3.31
N GLU A 94 7.65 -6.15 3.12
CA GLU A 94 8.72 -6.19 4.13
C GLU A 94 9.45 -4.84 4.31
N THR A 95 8.99 -3.75 3.63
CA THR A 95 9.61 -2.43 3.71
C THR A 95 8.67 -1.40 4.33
N SER A 96 9.22 -0.47 5.11
CA SER A 96 8.44 0.50 5.90
C SER A 96 7.49 1.38 5.08
N VAL A 97 7.86 1.74 3.85
CA VAL A 97 7.00 2.57 2.99
C VAL A 97 5.85 1.75 2.40
N CYS A 98 6.08 0.47 2.08
CA CYS A 98 5.03 -0.43 1.62
C CYS A 98 4.07 -0.80 2.73
N ASP A 99 4.60 -1.03 3.93
CA ASP A 99 3.83 -1.22 5.16
C ASP A 99 2.91 -0.02 5.39
N ALA A 100 3.44 1.21 5.39
CA ALA A 100 2.65 2.43 5.56
C ALA A 100 1.57 2.61 4.48
N GLN A 101 1.86 2.32 3.19
CA GLN A 101 0.86 2.39 2.12
C GLN A 101 -0.25 1.35 2.34
N THR A 102 0.09 0.15 2.80
CA THR A 102 -0.88 -0.92 3.02
C THR A 102 -1.74 -0.66 4.25
N HIS A 103 -1.14 -0.13 5.34
CA HIS A 103 -1.88 0.36 6.50
C HIS A 103 -2.85 1.48 6.14
N TYR A 104 -2.41 2.45 5.31
CA TYR A 104 -3.29 3.52 4.85
C TYR A 104 -4.51 2.95 4.09
N LEU A 105 -4.29 1.98 3.18
CA LEU A 105 -5.39 1.34 2.47
C LEU A 105 -6.30 0.50 3.39
N GLY A 106 -5.75 -0.14 4.42
CA GLY A 106 -6.52 -0.95 5.36
C GLY A 106 -7.33 -0.10 6.33
N GLU A 107 -6.68 0.81 7.03
CA GLU A 107 -7.25 1.58 8.13
C GLU A 107 -8.13 2.74 7.63
N GLU A 108 -7.58 3.63 6.81
CA GLU A 108 -8.36 4.74 6.23
C GLU A 108 -9.33 4.28 5.14
N GLY A 109 -8.99 3.17 4.48
CA GLY A 109 -9.87 2.56 3.46
C GLY A 109 -11.16 1.98 4.02
N ASP A 110 -11.33 1.86 5.33
CA ASP A 110 -12.60 1.47 5.96
C ASP A 110 -13.69 2.53 5.76
N GLU A 111 -13.31 3.78 5.47
CA GLU A 111 -14.25 4.84 5.11
C GLU A 111 -14.77 4.72 3.67
N LEU A 112 -14.10 3.94 2.81
CA LEU A 112 -14.55 3.69 1.44
C LEU A 112 -15.81 2.82 1.42
N SER A 113 -16.62 3.01 0.39
CA SER A 113 -17.77 2.15 0.14
C SER A 113 -17.37 0.66 0.19
N PRO A 114 -18.09 -0.19 0.94
CA PRO A 114 -17.78 -1.63 1.03
C PRO A 114 -17.95 -2.37 -0.32
N LYS A 115 -18.47 -1.69 -1.34
CA LYS A 115 -18.55 -2.22 -2.72
C LYS A 115 -17.24 -2.05 -3.50
N ILE A 116 -16.30 -1.24 -2.99
CA ILE A 116 -14.96 -1.08 -3.56
C ILE A 116 -14.10 -2.23 -3.04
N LYS A 117 -13.53 -3.02 -3.94
CA LYS A 117 -12.61 -4.09 -3.57
C LYS A 117 -11.20 -3.52 -3.38
N ARG A 118 -10.68 -3.61 -2.17
CA ARG A 118 -9.34 -3.16 -1.81
C ARG A 118 -8.35 -4.33 -1.96
N ILE A 119 -7.37 -4.16 -2.84
CA ILE A 119 -6.44 -5.23 -3.24
C ILE A 119 -5.01 -4.71 -3.18
N THR A 120 -4.14 -5.40 -2.44
CA THR A 120 -2.70 -5.15 -2.43
C THR A 120 -1.98 -6.17 -3.29
N ILE A 121 -1.10 -5.69 -4.20
CA ILE A 121 -0.34 -6.54 -5.13
C ILE A 121 1.15 -6.31 -4.91
N SER A 122 1.92 -7.38 -4.75
CA SER A 122 3.38 -7.33 -4.66
C SER A 122 4.04 -8.56 -5.28
N ARG A 123 5.38 -8.53 -5.36
CA ARG A 123 6.17 -9.70 -5.77
C ARG A 123 6.51 -10.63 -4.60
N ASP A 124 6.10 -10.29 -3.38
CA ASP A 124 6.25 -11.19 -2.25
C ASP A 124 5.50 -12.50 -2.48
N THR A 125 6.02 -13.60 -1.93
CA THR A 125 5.31 -14.88 -2.01
C THR A 125 3.96 -14.81 -1.27
N PRO A 126 2.96 -15.62 -1.64
CA PRO A 126 1.68 -15.66 -0.93
C PRO A 126 1.84 -15.92 0.57
N PHE A 127 2.84 -16.72 0.96
CA PHE A 127 3.12 -17.01 2.36
C PHE A 127 3.61 -15.77 3.13
N ALA A 128 4.48 -14.95 2.52
CA ALA A 128 4.95 -13.71 3.11
C ALA A 128 3.81 -12.69 3.24
N GLN A 129 3.00 -12.53 2.18
CA GLN A 129 1.82 -11.67 2.20
C GLN A 129 0.82 -12.09 3.29
N LYS A 130 0.52 -13.39 3.42
CA LYS A 130 -0.37 -13.92 4.46
C LYS A 130 0.17 -13.67 5.86
N ARG A 131 1.49 -13.85 6.07
CA ARG A 131 2.14 -13.52 7.36
C ARG A 131 1.99 -12.04 7.66
N PHE A 132 2.32 -11.15 6.71
CA PHE A 132 2.17 -9.71 6.85
C PHE A 132 0.74 -9.32 7.24
N ALA A 133 -0.27 -9.77 6.48
CA ALA A 133 -1.69 -9.47 6.75
C ALA A 133 -2.10 -9.81 8.19
N LYS A 134 -1.62 -10.95 8.70
CA LYS A 134 -1.90 -11.41 10.07
C LYS A 134 -1.18 -10.55 11.12
N GLU A 135 0.10 -10.24 10.92
CA GLU A 135 0.92 -9.47 11.86
C GLU A 135 0.47 -8.00 11.92
N ALA A 136 0.15 -7.42 10.77
CA ALA A 136 -0.39 -6.06 10.63
C ALA A 136 -1.88 -5.96 11.05
N LYS A 137 -2.59 -7.08 11.23
CA LYS A 137 -4.05 -7.14 11.48
C LYS A 137 -4.91 -6.51 10.39
N LEU A 138 -4.44 -6.57 9.15
CA LEU A 138 -5.12 -6.08 7.95
C LEU A 138 -5.66 -7.25 7.12
N THR A 139 -6.58 -8.02 7.71
CA THR A 139 -7.12 -9.25 7.11
C THR A 139 -8.34 -9.04 6.21
N ASP A 140 -8.86 -7.83 6.14
CA ASP A 140 -9.99 -7.40 5.31
C ASP A 140 -9.56 -6.94 3.90
N LEU A 141 -8.25 -6.79 3.67
CA LEU A 141 -7.67 -6.57 2.35
C LEU A 141 -7.45 -7.90 1.62
N GLN A 142 -7.64 -7.91 0.31
CA GLN A 142 -7.18 -9.02 -0.52
C GLN A 142 -5.72 -8.82 -0.90
N TYR A 143 -4.90 -9.84 -0.73
CA TYR A 143 -3.48 -9.83 -1.11
C TYR A 143 -3.25 -10.76 -2.28
N LEU A 144 -2.70 -10.22 -3.36
CA LEU A 144 -2.41 -10.97 -4.57
C LEU A 144 -0.91 -10.91 -4.90
N SER A 145 -0.33 -12.07 -5.10
CA SER A 145 1.09 -12.23 -5.37
C SER A 145 1.38 -12.42 -6.87
N ASP A 146 2.29 -11.60 -7.38
CA ASP A 146 2.89 -11.71 -8.72
C ASP A 146 4.28 -12.38 -8.68
N HIS A 147 4.51 -13.28 -7.69
CA HIS A 147 5.83 -13.87 -7.40
C HIS A 147 6.38 -14.78 -8.50
N GLY A 148 5.52 -15.35 -9.34
CA GLY A 148 5.92 -16.24 -10.44
C GLY A 148 6.66 -15.50 -11.55
N ASP A 149 6.07 -15.45 -12.73
CA ASP A 149 6.68 -14.90 -13.96
C ASP A 149 6.63 -13.37 -14.05
N ALA A 150 6.22 -12.66 -13.02
CA ALA A 150 5.96 -11.22 -13.03
C ALA A 150 4.93 -10.82 -14.10
N SER A 151 3.91 -11.65 -14.27
CA SER A 151 2.93 -11.51 -15.36
C SER A 151 2.17 -10.19 -15.27
N PHE A 152 1.77 -9.79 -14.05
CA PHE A 152 1.10 -8.51 -13.82
C PHE A 152 2.04 -7.32 -14.09
N GLY A 153 3.25 -7.34 -13.53
CA GLY A 153 4.23 -6.28 -13.76
C GLY A 153 4.56 -6.10 -15.24
N LYS A 154 4.74 -7.21 -15.97
CA LYS A 154 5.00 -7.20 -17.42
C LYS A 154 3.79 -6.72 -18.24
N ALA A 155 2.58 -7.14 -17.88
CA ALA A 155 1.37 -6.79 -18.62
C ALA A 155 0.90 -5.34 -18.37
N THR A 156 1.41 -4.69 -17.32
CA THR A 156 1.05 -3.32 -16.95
C THR A 156 2.18 -2.31 -17.14
N GLY A 157 3.39 -2.76 -17.48
CA GLY A 157 4.57 -1.88 -17.58
C GLY A 157 5.05 -1.36 -16.22
N LEU A 158 4.83 -2.14 -15.14
CA LEU A 158 5.18 -1.76 -13.77
C LEU A 158 6.32 -2.61 -13.16
N LEU A 159 6.94 -3.49 -13.93
CA LEU A 159 8.07 -4.29 -13.44
C LEU A 159 9.36 -3.48 -13.46
N ILE A 160 9.97 -3.26 -12.31
CA ILE A 160 11.26 -2.55 -12.20
C ILE A 160 12.37 -3.48 -12.71
N ASP A 161 13.12 -3.01 -13.73
CA ASP A 161 14.30 -3.70 -14.26
C ASP A 161 15.35 -3.88 -13.15
N ASP A 162 16.18 -4.91 -13.27
CA ASP A 162 17.20 -5.32 -12.30
C ASP A 162 16.66 -5.73 -10.92
N LEU A 163 15.73 -4.97 -10.33
CA LEU A 163 15.16 -5.30 -9.02
C LEU A 163 14.13 -6.41 -9.07
N MET A 164 13.49 -6.60 -10.23
CA MET A 164 12.40 -7.57 -10.42
C MET A 164 11.27 -7.41 -9.39
N LEU A 165 11.02 -6.18 -8.94
CA LEU A 165 9.93 -5.78 -8.05
C LEU A 165 8.87 -4.99 -8.84
N LEU A 166 7.67 -4.87 -8.28
CA LEU A 166 6.67 -3.97 -8.84
C LEU A 166 6.96 -2.52 -8.42
N SER A 167 6.73 -1.58 -9.35
CA SER A 167 6.81 -0.15 -9.04
C SER A 167 5.64 0.25 -8.14
N ARG A 168 5.91 1.11 -7.16
CA ARG A 168 4.87 1.67 -6.30
C ARG A 168 3.85 2.43 -7.12
N SER A 169 2.60 2.01 -7.03
CA SER A 169 1.52 2.59 -7.84
C SER A 169 0.15 2.39 -7.20
N VAL A 170 -0.82 3.18 -7.66
CA VAL A 170 -2.24 2.94 -7.46
C VAL A 170 -2.93 2.89 -8.82
N ILE A 171 -3.77 1.88 -9.03
CA ILE A 171 -4.63 1.76 -10.22
C ILE A 171 -6.07 1.60 -9.75
N LEU A 172 -6.99 2.38 -10.32
CA LEU A 172 -8.42 2.20 -10.13
C LEU A 172 -9.05 1.65 -11.40
N VAL A 173 -9.89 0.63 -11.22
CA VAL A 173 -10.60 -0.03 -12.31
C VAL A 173 -12.09 0.07 -12.05
N ASP A 174 -12.87 0.45 -13.04
CA ASP A 174 -14.32 0.58 -12.93
C ASP A 174 -15.05 -0.78 -12.97
N LYS A 175 -16.38 -0.73 -12.83
CA LYS A 175 -17.26 -1.89 -12.84
C LYS A 175 -17.23 -2.67 -14.16
N GLU A 176 -16.85 -2.01 -15.26
CA GLU A 176 -16.70 -2.56 -16.61
C GLU A 176 -15.30 -3.13 -16.84
N GLY A 177 -14.37 -2.99 -15.85
CA GLY A 177 -12.98 -3.45 -15.90
C GLY A 177 -12.06 -2.57 -16.72
N LYS A 178 -12.42 -1.29 -16.87
CA LYS A 178 -11.56 -0.29 -17.51
C LYS A 178 -10.77 0.48 -16.46
N VAL A 179 -9.52 0.73 -16.75
CA VAL A 179 -8.64 1.57 -15.96
C VAL A 179 -9.12 3.01 -16.02
N ARG A 180 -9.35 3.65 -14.87
CA ARG A 180 -9.83 5.03 -14.76
C ARG A 180 -8.86 5.97 -14.05
N TYR A 181 -7.92 5.42 -13.34
CA TYR A 181 -6.87 6.18 -12.67
C TYR A 181 -5.60 5.34 -12.60
N ILE A 182 -4.45 5.97 -12.81
CA ILE A 182 -3.13 5.41 -12.60
C ILE A 182 -2.28 6.49 -11.95
N GLN A 183 -1.58 6.12 -10.88
CA GLN A 183 -0.46 6.88 -10.36
C GLN A 183 0.72 5.93 -10.16
N VAL A 184 1.81 6.16 -10.88
CA VAL A 184 3.10 5.49 -10.68
C VAL A 184 4.02 6.47 -9.99
N VAL A 185 4.42 6.18 -8.77
CA VAL A 185 5.23 7.07 -7.92
C VAL A 185 6.63 7.23 -8.51
N PRO A 186 7.10 8.46 -8.77
CA PRO A 186 8.42 8.71 -9.37
C PRO A 186 9.61 8.20 -8.54
N ASP A 187 9.54 8.31 -7.21
CA ASP A 187 10.50 7.71 -6.28
C ASP A 187 9.79 6.67 -5.41
N ILE A 188 10.17 5.40 -5.55
CA ILE A 188 9.51 4.30 -4.83
C ILE A 188 9.69 4.34 -3.30
N THR A 189 10.46 5.28 -2.76
CA THR A 189 10.57 5.56 -1.33
C THR A 189 9.53 6.56 -0.82
N HIS A 190 8.71 7.14 -1.70
CA HIS A 190 7.59 8.02 -1.38
C HIS A 190 6.26 7.26 -1.42
N LEU A 191 5.24 7.80 -0.77
CA LEU A 191 3.87 7.29 -0.85
C LEU A 191 3.16 7.88 -2.08
N PRO A 192 2.20 7.16 -2.67
CA PRO A 192 1.25 7.76 -3.62
C PRO A 192 0.28 8.69 -2.88
N ASP A 193 -0.40 9.55 -3.64
CA ASP A 193 -1.51 10.37 -3.16
C ASP A 193 -2.76 9.50 -2.94
N MET A 194 -2.80 8.85 -1.78
CA MET A 194 -3.88 7.93 -1.41
C MET A 194 -5.21 8.66 -1.23
N GLU A 195 -5.21 9.90 -0.72
CA GLU A 195 -6.43 10.69 -0.54
C GLU A 195 -7.10 10.97 -1.89
N ARG A 196 -6.32 11.40 -2.87
CA ARG A 196 -6.80 11.59 -4.24
C ARG A 196 -7.31 10.29 -4.85
N ALA A 197 -6.61 9.19 -4.62
CA ALA A 197 -7.05 7.89 -5.11
C ALA A 197 -8.37 7.44 -4.47
N PHE A 198 -8.57 7.69 -3.17
CA PHE A 198 -9.81 7.40 -2.45
C PHE A 198 -10.98 8.21 -3.00
N GLN A 199 -10.81 9.52 -3.19
CA GLN A 199 -11.83 10.38 -3.80
C GLN A 199 -12.23 9.86 -5.17
N LYS A 200 -11.26 9.50 -6.01
CA LYS A 200 -11.54 8.95 -7.35
C LYS A 200 -12.24 7.58 -7.30
N ALA A 201 -11.93 6.74 -6.36
CA ALA A 201 -12.60 5.45 -6.20
C ALA A 201 -14.07 5.62 -5.82
N GLU A 202 -14.40 6.56 -4.92
CA GLU A 202 -15.77 6.90 -4.54
C GLU A 202 -16.54 7.53 -5.69
N GLU A 203 -15.93 8.44 -6.47
CA GLU A 203 -16.52 8.98 -7.69
C GLU A 203 -16.92 7.86 -8.67
N LEU A 204 -16.03 6.88 -8.90
CA LEU A 204 -16.29 5.73 -9.77
C LEU A 204 -17.39 4.81 -9.20
N GLN A 205 -17.43 4.65 -7.88
CA GLN A 205 -18.46 3.84 -7.23
C GLN A 205 -19.85 4.50 -7.31
N GLY A 206 -19.91 5.82 -7.13
CA GLY A 206 -21.14 6.63 -7.20
C GLY A 206 -21.65 6.88 -8.63
N SER A 207 -20.78 6.75 -9.63
CA SER A 207 -21.16 6.90 -11.04
C SER A 207 -22.08 5.75 -11.45
N HIS A 208 -23.34 6.03 -11.65
CA HIS A 208 -24.29 5.12 -12.30
C HIS A 208 -24.10 5.34 -13.82
N CYS A 209 -23.66 4.29 -14.52
CA CYS A 209 -23.78 4.23 -15.97
C CYS A 209 -25.21 3.96 -16.38
#